data_a9090ab2f66e1ffc56711032474bbed6
#
_entry.id   a9090ab2f66e1ffc56711032474bbed6
#
_cell.length_a   1.000
_cell.length_b   1.000
_cell.length_c   1.000
_cell.angle_alpha   90.00
_cell.angle_beta   90.00
_cell.angle_gamma   90.00
#
_symmetry.space_group_name_H-M   'P 1'
#
loop_
_entity.id
_entity.type
_entity.pdbx_description
1 polymer ?
#
loop_
_entity_poly.entity_id
_entity_poly.type
_entity_poly.pdbx_seq_one_letter_code
_entity_poly.pdbx_strand_id
1 'polypeptide(L)'
;TLNDGFTSNKELDNYKKKADIYKLGIDVIKKFIKEYQVDCDWNECGKYFASSKQEDKKILENFSDTLSKLGFEHNLLSNKELKKRLGTNFYNIALHTKGGILLHPGKLVRAMIDTLPENVNLYENSSLLDWKKKNDTVICKFKNGSIKTKMIIFATNGFLKSLGIKSNYNFPITLTASMTRPLSDEEFKSLGEPKEWGVLPVRPMGATIRMTKDRRILIRNTAEVYNPY
;
A
#
# COMPACT_ATOMS: atom_id res chain seq x y z
N THR A 1 6.28 11.09 -3.85
CA THR A 1 4.93 11.05 -4.44
C THR A 1 4.85 12.02 -5.61
N LEU A 2 3.99 11.74 -6.60
CA LEU A 2 3.81 12.58 -7.80
C LEU A 2 3.10 13.92 -7.53
N ASN A 3 2.74 14.21 -6.28
CA ASN A 3 1.87 15.33 -5.91
C ASN A 3 2.49 16.71 -6.14
N ASP A 4 3.82 16.78 -6.16
CA ASP A 4 4.53 18.07 -6.25
C ASP A 4 4.87 18.48 -7.69
N GLY A 5 4.48 17.66 -8.67
CA GLY A 5 4.84 17.85 -10.07
C GLY A 5 6.31 17.47 -10.35
N PHE A 6 6.75 17.78 -11.56
CA PHE A 6 8.14 17.57 -11.99
C PHE A 6 8.84 18.88 -12.26
N THR A 7 10.09 18.96 -11.83
CA THR A 7 10.96 20.13 -12.06
C THR A 7 11.79 20.00 -13.32
N SER A 8 11.90 18.79 -13.91
CA SER A 8 12.70 18.54 -15.11
C SER A 8 12.20 17.36 -15.94
N ASN A 9 12.58 17.33 -17.24
CA ASN A 9 12.30 16.19 -18.12
C ASN A 9 12.96 14.89 -17.63
N LYS A 10 14.12 14.97 -16.97
CA LYS A 10 14.81 13.82 -16.38
C LYS A 10 14.00 13.18 -15.27
N GLU A 11 13.34 13.98 -14.43
CA GLU A 11 12.40 13.46 -13.43
C GLU A 11 11.19 12.77 -14.06
N LEU A 12 10.63 13.36 -15.12
CA LEU A 12 9.53 12.78 -15.88
C LEU A 12 9.88 11.39 -16.41
N ASP A 13 11.06 11.23 -17.03
CA ASP A 13 11.53 9.94 -17.56
C ASP A 13 11.77 8.91 -16.44
N ASN A 14 12.31 9.34 -15.32
CA ASN A 14 12.49 8.47 -14.16
C ASN A 14 11.15 7.98 -13.62
N TYR A 15 10.12 8.82 -13.65
CA TYR A 15 8.78 8.41 -13.22
C TYR A 15 8.12 7.46 -14.20
N LYS A 16 8.30 7.64 -15.51
CA LYS A 16 7.84 6.66 -16.51
C LYS A 16 8.41 5.28 -16.23
N LYS A 17 9.74 5.19 -16.06
CA LYS A 17 10.42 3.92 -15.72
C LYS A 17 9.88 3.30 -14.43
N LYS A 18 9.65 4.09 -13.37
CA LYS A 18 9.07 3.61 -12.12
C LYS A 18 7.63 3.13 -12.32
N ALA A 19 6.83 3.85 -13.10
CA ALA A 19 5.46 3.46 -13.40
C ALA A 19 5.40 2.12 -14.15
N ASP A 20 6.29 1.90 -15.10
CA ASP A 20 6.40 0.64 -15.83
C ASP A 20 6.76 -0.53 -14.90
N ILE A 21 7.69 -0.32 -13.96
CA ILE A 21 8.04 -1.33 -12.95
C ILE A 21 6.84 -1.63 -12.04
N TYR A 22 6.10 -0.62 -11.60
CA TYR A 22 4.89 -0.83 -10.79
C TYR A 22 3.80 -1.56 -11.56
N LYS A 23 3.62 -1.24 -12.84
CA LYS A 23 2.68 -1.96 -13.71
C LYS A 23 3.07 -3.43 -13.85
N LEU A 24 4.35 -3.71 -14.11
CA LEU A 24 4.87 -5.07 -14.14
C LEU A 24 4.58 -5.82 -12.83
N GLY A 25 4.80 -5.17 -11.67
CA GLY A 25 4.48 -5.76 -10.36
C GLY A 25 3.00 -6.11 -10.21
N ILE A 26 2.11 -5.23 -10.68
CA ILE A 26 0.66 -5.49 -10.69
C ILE A 26 0.33 -6.68 -11.59
N ASP A 27 0.91 -6.74 -12.78
CA ASP A 27 0.66 -7.82 -13.75
C ASP A 27 1.13 -9.18 -13.21
N VAL A 28 2.26 -9.22 -12.49
CA VAL A 28 2.75 -10.43 -11.79
C VAL A 28 1.75 -10.90 -10.73
N ILE A 29 1.24 -9.97 -9.90
CA ILE A 29 0.23 -10.33 -8.88
C ILE A 29 -1.08 -10.79 -9.54
N LYS A 30 -1.54 -10.12 -10.59
CA LYS A 30 -2.72 -10.55 -11.36
C LYS A 30 -2.57 -11.95 -11.93
N LYS A 31 -1.39 -12.25 -12.51
CA LYS A 31 -1.10 -13.57 -13.03
C LYS A 31 -1.18 -14.63 -11.94
N PHE A 32 -0.55 -14.36 -10.78
CA PHE A 32 -0.62 -15.24 -9.62
C PHE A 32 -2.07 -15.49 -9.16
N ILE A 33 -2.86 -14.42 -8.99
CA ILE A 33 -4.26 -14.50 -8.58
C ILE A 33 -5.07 -15.37 -9.55
N LYS A 34 -4.85 -15.20 -10.85
CA LYS A 34 -5.54 -15.96 -11.89
C LYS A 34 -5.11 -17.43 -11.91
N GLU A 35 -3.81 -17.69 -11.82
CA GLU A 35 -3.22 -19.04 -11.89
C GLU A 35 -3.69 -19.91 -10.72
N TYR A 36 -3.70 -19.34 -9.50
CA TYR A 36 -4.08 -20.06 -8.28
C TYR A 36 -5.51 -19.78 -7.81
N GLN A 37 -6.33 -19.08 -8.62
CA GLN A 37 -7.74 -18.76 -8.33
C GLN A 37 -7.95 -18.10 -6.95
N VAL A 38 -7.07 -17.17 -6.60
CA VAL A 38 -7.03 -16.54 -5.27
C VAL A 38 -8.17 -15.54 -5.11
N ASP A 39 -9.04 -15.74 -4.11
CA ASP A 39 -9.98 -14.71 -3.65
C ASP A 39 -9.31 -13.81 -2.60
N CYS A 40 -8.81 -12.68 -3.03
CA CYS A 40 -8.21 -11.66 -2.16
C CYS A 40 -8.95 -10.31 -2.23
N ASP A 41 -10.22 -10.30 -2.59
CA ASP A 41 -11.04 -9.09 -2.76
C ASP A 41 -10.40 -8.08 -3.74
N TRP A 42 -9.82 -8.59 -4.82
CA TRP A 42 -9.16 -7.75 -5.84
C TRP A 42 -10.17 -6.85 -6.54
N ASN A 43 -9.96 -5.53 -6.43
CA ASN A 43 -10.82 -4.52 -7.04
C ASN A 43 -9.99 -3.38 -7.65
N GLU A 44 -10.10 -3.20 -8.97
CA GLU A 44 -9.41 -2.16 -9.75
C GLU A 44 -10.21 -0.84 -9.74
N CYS A 45 -10.65 -0.42 -8.57
CA CYS A 45 -11.50 0.77 -8.40
C CYS A 45 -10.77 2.10 -8.62
N GLY A 46 -9.47 2.10 -8.84
CA GLY A 46 -8.66 3.31 -8.83
C GLY A 46 -8.39 3.82 -7.42
N LYS A 47 -7.90 5.06 -7.32
CA LYS A 47 -7.67 5.74 -6.04
C LYS A 47 -7.96 7.21 -6.14
N TYR A 48 -8.37 7.80 -5.04
CA TYR A 48 -8.65 9.22 -4.91
C TYR A 48 -7.54 9.89 -4.11
N PHE A 49 -7.00 10.98 -4.63
CA PHE A 49 -6.22 11.96 -3.87
C PHE A 49 -7.17 13.08 -3.54
N ALA A 50 -7.62 13.18 -2.29
CA ALA A 50 -8.70 14.09 -1.93
C ALA A 50 -8.32 15.05 -0.82
N SER A 51 -8.94 16.24 -0.84
CA SER A 51 -8.83 17.25 0.20
C SER A 51 -10.18 17.89 0.52
N SER A 52 -10.36 18.19 1.81
CA SER A 52 -11.45 19.05 2.30
C SER A 52 -11.11 20.53 2.22
N LYS A 53 -9.88 20.89 1.87
CA LYS A 53 -9.38 22.26 1.82
C LYS A 53 -9.38 22.77 0.38
N GLN A 54 -10.00 23.92 0.15
CA GLN A 54 -10.04 24.55 -1.17
C GLN A 54 -8.65 25.00 -1.66
N GLU A 55 -7.77 25.35 -0.73
CA GLU A 55 -6.38 25.74 -1.03
C GLU A 55 -5.56 24.63 -1.71
N ASP A 56 -5.93 23.36 -1.53
CA ASP A 56 -5.24 22.22 -2.13
C ASP A 56 -5.61 21.99 -3.60
N LYS A 57 -6.57 22.77 -4.14
CA LYS A 57 -7.01 22.68 -5.53
C LYS A 57 -5.83 22.80 -6.49
N LYS A 58 -4.96 23.78 -6.28
CA LYS A 58 -3.80 24.02 -7.14
C LYS A 58 -2.81 22.85 -7.17
N ILE A 59 -2.65 22.15 -6.02
CA ILE A 59 -1.80 20.96 -5.92
C ILE A 59 -2.38 19.84 -6.79
N LEU A 60 -3.70 19.62 -6.74
CA LEU A 60 -4.37 18.60 -7.53
C LEU A 60 -4.38 18.91 -9.03
N GLU A 61 -4.53 20.19 -9.40
CA GLU A 61 -4.42 20.64 -10.79
C GLU A 61 -3.01 20.37 -11.34
N ASN A 62 -1.95 20.77 -10.63
CA ASN A 62 -0.57 20.49 -11.01
C ASN A 62 -0.30 18.99 -11.13
N PHE A 63 -0.90 18.19 -10.25
CA PHE A 63 -0.80 16.74 -10.31
C PHE A 63 -1.55 16.16 -11.52
N SER A 64 -2.72 16.69 -11.84
CA SER A 64 -3.47 16.37 -13.06
C SER A 64 -2.66 16.63 -14.32
N ASP A 65 -2.03 17.79 -14.43
CA ASP A 65 -1.14 18.15 -15.55
C ASP A 65 0.04 17.19 -15.69
N THR A 66 0.60 16.78 -14.54
CA THR A 66 1.69 15.80 -14.49
C THR A 66 1.25 14.45 -15.02
N LEU A 67 0.08 13.97 -14.61
CA LEU A 67 -0.48 12.70 -15.09
C LEU A 67 -0.83 12.75 -16.57
N SER A 68 -1.32 13.88 -17.08
CA SER A 68 -1.56 14.12 -18.51
C SER A 68 -0.27 13.96 -19.31
N LYS A 69 0.84 14.57 -18.86
CA LYS A 69 2.16 14.44 -19.50
C LYS A 69 2.70 13.00 -19.49
N LEU A 70 2.29 12.20 -18.51
CA LEU A 70 2.65 10.79 -18.40
C LEU A 70 1.70 9.86 -19.18
N GLY A 71 0.58 10.37 -19.71
CA GLY A 71 -0.44 9.59 -20.41
C GLY A 71 -1.30 8.72 -19.49
N PHE A 72 -1.40 9.06 -18.19
CA PHE A 72 -2.24 8.33 -17.25
C PHE A 72 -3.67 8.86 -17.23
N GLU A 73 -4.64 7.94 -17.27
CA GLU A 73 -6.05 8.30 -17.13
C GLU A 73 -6.37 8.77 -15.72
N HIS A 74 -6.99 9.94 -15.63
CA HIS A 74 -7.38 10.55 -14.38
C HIS A 74 -8.52 11.54 -14.58
N ASN A 75 -9.19 11.92 -13.48
CA ASN A 75 -10.28 12.89 -13.49
C ASN A 75 -10.22 13.76 -12.23
N LEU A 76 -10.31 15.07 -12.39
CA LEU A 76 -10.61 16.00 -11.31
C LEU A 76 -12.10 15.94 -11.00
N LEU A 77 -12.45 15.77 -9.73
CA LEU A 77 -13.82 15.58 -9.27
C LEU A 77 -14.21 16.65 -8.28
N SER A 78 -15.40 17.19 -8.47
CA SER A 78 -16.05 18.14 -7.57
C SER A 78 -16.63 17.48 -6.32
N ASN A 79 -16.96 18.27 -5.30
CA ASN A 79 -17.65 17.80 -4.09
C ASN A 79 -18.94 17.01 -4.42
N LYS A 80 -19.77 17.48 -5.38
CA LYS A 80 -21.00 16.80 -5.78
C LYS A 80 -20.74 15.40 -6.33
N GLU A 81 -19.71 15.24 -7.15
CA GLU A 81 -19.32 13.93 -7.70
C GLU A 81 -18.73 13.02 -6.63
N LEU A 82 -17.93 13.59 -5.70
CA LEU A 82 -17.35 12.86 -4.58
C LEU A 82 -18.43 12.37 -3.61
N LYS A 83 -19.44 13.20 -3.31
CA LYS A 83 -20.60 12.75 -2.52
C LYS A 83 -21.26 11.52 -3.13
N LYS A 84 -21.49 11.53 -4.44
CA LYS A 84 -22.11 10.39 -5.14
C LYS A 84 -21.23 9.14 -5.13
N ARG A 85 -19.89 9.29 -5.22
CA ARG A 85 -18.95 8.17 -5.34
C ARG A 85 -18.52 7.60 -3.99
N LEU A 86 -18.33 8.47 -2.99
CA LEU A 86 -17.76 8.12 -1.69
C LEU A 86 -18.79 8.08 -0.56
N GLY A 87 -19.99 8.64 -0.78
CA GLY A 87 -21.05 8.73 0.23
C GLY A 87 -20.80 9.81 1.29
N THR A 88 -19.90 10.76 1.06
CA THR A 88 -19.56 11.80 2.03
C THR A 88 -19.42 13.18 1.39
N ASN A 89 -19.78 14.23 2.14
CA ASN A 89 -19.58 15.63 1.78
C ASN A 89 -18.25 16.21 2.30
N PHE A 90 -17.43 15.40 2.96
CA PHE A 90 -16.22 15.88 3.62
C PHE A 90 -15.20 16.46 2.65
N TYR A 91 -15.07 15.87 1.45
CA TYR A 91 -14.08 16.31 0.48
C TYR A 91 -14.64 17.34 -0.48
N ASN A 92 -13.92 18.45 -0.68
CA ASN A 92 -14.27 19.50 -1.63
C ASN A 92 -13.78 19.20 -3.06
N ILE A 93 -12.64 18.52 -3.17
CA ILE A 93 -12.02 18.22 -4.44
C ILE A 93 -11.21 16.92 -4.33
N ALA A 94 -11.13 16.17 -5.41
CA ALA A 94 -10.23 15.05 -5.54
C ALA A 94 -9.73 14.85 -6.98
N LEU A 95 -8.57 14.22 -7.10
CA LEU A 95 -8.07 13.64 -8.32
C LEU A 95 -8.24 12.12 -8.24
N HIS A 96 -9.08 11.56 -9.10
CA HIS A 96 -9.23 10.12 -9.24
C HIS A 96 -8.30 9.61 -10.33
N THR A 97 -7.49 8.59 -10.03
CA THR A 97 -6.57 7.95 -10.99
C THR A 97 -6.93 6.49 -11.17
N LYS A 98 -6.88 5.99 -12.41
CA LYS A 98 -6.92 4.57 -12.69
C LYS A 98 -5.62 3.86 -12.25
N GLY A 99 -5.64 2.53 -12.19
CA GLY A 99 -4.48 1.71 -11.78
C GLY A 99 -4.27 1.60 -10.27
N GLY A 100 -5.13 2.23 -9.45
CA GLY A 100 -5.21 1.93 -8.02
C GLY A 100 -6.01 0.66 -7.78
N ILE A 101 -5.54 -0.19 -6.88
CA ILE A 101 -6.16 -1.48 -6.59
C ILE A 101 -6.41 -1.56 -5.09
N LEU A 102 -7.61 -1.96 -4.71
CA LEU A 102 -7.94 -2.41 -3.37
C LEU A 102 -7.87 -3.94 -3.35
N LEU A 103 -7.34 -4.47 -2.27
CA LEU A 103 -7.33 -5.90 -2.00
C LEU A 103 -7.21 -6.16 -0.49
N HIS A 104 -7.51 -7.37 -0.08
CA HIS A 104 -7.29 -7.84 1.28
C HIS A 104 -5.88 -8.45 1.39
N PRO A 105 -4.89 -7.73 1.98
CA PRO A 105 -3.50 -8.16 1.97
C PRO A 105 -3.29 -9.48 2.71
N GLY A 106 -4.05 -9.73 3.79
CA GLY A 106 -3.96 -10.99 4.54
C GLY A 106 -4.39 -12.20 3.72
N LYS A 107 -5.48 -12.09 2.94
CA LYS A 107 -5.90 -13.16 2.03
C LYS A 107 -4.85 -13.44 0.95
N LEU A 108 -4.27 -12.38 0.36
CA LEU A 108 -3.23 -12.54 -0.66
C LEU A 108 -1.99 -13.23 -0.10
N VAL A 109 -1.49 -12.78 1.06
CA VAL A 109 -0.30 -13.39 1.70
C VAL A 109 -0.58 -14.84 2.10
N ARG A 110 -1.77 -15.14 2.62
CA ARG A 110 -2.15 -16.52 2.95
C ARG A 110 -2.13 -17.41 1.70
N ALA A 111 -2.73 -16.96 0.61
CA ALA A 111 -2.69 -17.70 -0.64
C ALA A 111 -1.26 -17.92 -1.16
N MET A 112 -0.37 -16.93 -1.03
CA MET A 112 1.04 -17.10 -1.38
C MET A 112 1.73 -18.17 -0.53
N ILE A 113 1.35 -18.30 0.75
CA ILE A 113 1.87 -19.35 1.64
C ILE A 113 1.33 -20.73 1.23
N ASP A 114 0.04 -20.80 0.97
CA ASP A 114 -0.65 -22.06 0.64
C ASP A 114 -0.23 -22.63 -0.73
N THR A 115 0.37 -21.80 -1.59
CA THR A 115 0.85 -22.15 -2.93
C THR A 115 2.37 -22.20 -3.05
N LEU A 116 3.09 -22.29 -1.93
CA LEU A 116 4.56 -22.41 -1.97
C LEU A 116 4.98 -23.68 -2.75
N PRO A 117 5.98 -23.58 -3.63
CA PRO A 117 6.47 -24.73 -4.36
C PRO A 117 7.14 -25.74 -3.42
N GLU A 118 7.16 -27.02 -3.77
CA GLU A 118 7.65 -28.13 -2.94
C GLU A 118 9.11 -27.97 -2.46
N ASN A 119 9.94 -27.24 -3.20
CA ASN A 119 11.32 -26.97 -2.82
C ASN A 119 11.47 -25.81 -1.81
N VAL A 120 10.38 -25.23 -1.32
CA VAL A 120 10.37 -24.15 -0.32
C VAL A 120 9.82 -24.67 1.00
N ASN A 121 10.63 -24.60 2.05
CA ASN A 121 10.20 -24.95 3.41
C ASN A 121 9.86 -23.68 4.19
N LEU A 122 8.64 -23.57 4.67
CA LEU A 122 8.20 -22.49 5.54
C LEU A 122 8.31 -22.92 7.02
N TYR A 123 8.96 -22.11 7.83
CA TYR A 123 9.05 -22.32 9.27
C TYR A 123 8.43 -21.11 9.99
N GLU A 124 7.19 -21.26 10.43
CA GLU A 124 6.52 -20.27 11.29
C GLU A 124 7.03 -20.36 12.74
N ASN A 125 6.83 -19.31 13.53
CA ASN A 125 7.28 -19.24 14.93
C ASN A 125 8.77 -19.51 15.14
N SER A 126 9.58 -19.25 14.12
CA SER A 126 11.01 -19.55 14.07
C SER A 126 11.81 -18.25 13.89
N SER A 127 11.80 -17.41 14.92
CA SER A 127 12.53 -16.14 14.90
C SER A 127 14.03 -16.35 14.80
N LEU A 128 14.68 -15.62 13.86
CA LEU A 128 16.13 -15.55 13.79
C LEU A 128 16.67 -14.80 15.00
N LEU A 129 17.51 -15.44 15.81
CA LEU A 129 18.10 -14.88 17.04
C LEU A 129 19.46 -14.25 16.79
N ASP A 130 20.29 -14.89 15.96
CA ASP A 130 21.65 -14.43 15.63
C ASP A 130 22.05 -14.98 14.27
N TRP A 131 22.95 -14.28 13.60
CA TRP A 131 23.54 -14.76 12.35
C TRP A 131 24.99 -14.34 12.21
N LYS A 132 25.80 -15.20 11.60
CA LYS A 132 27.23 -14.93 11.38
C LYS A 132 27.64 -15.43 10.01
N LYS A 133 28.36 -14.59 9.26
CA LYS A 133 29.04 -15.02 8.04
C LYS A 133 30.44 -15.54 8.38
N LYS A 134 30.75 -16.75 7.94
CA LYS A 134 32.09 -17.35 8.07
C LYS A 134 32.47 -17.89 6.69
N ASN A 135 33.44 -17.27 6.04
CA ASN A 135 33.84 -17.54 4.66
C ASN A 135 32.58 -17.41 3.72
N ASP A 136 32.29 -18.43 2.93
CA ASP A 136 31.17 -18.50 2.01
C ASP A 136 29.88 -19.07 2.64
N THR A 137 29.86 -19.20 3.97
CA THR A 137 28.72 -19.78 4.68
C THR A 137 28.15 -18.79 5.68
N VAL A 138 26.83 -18.70 5.72
CA VAL A 138 26.04 -17.96 6.72
C VAL A 138 25.45 -18.99 7.69
N ILE A 139 25.68 -18.79 8.99
CA ILE A 139 25.09 -19.60 10.05
C ILE A 139 23.98 -18.76 10.72
N CYS A 140 22.77 -19.24 10.66
CA CYS A 140 21.58 -18.62 11.25
C CYS A 140 21.17 -19.41 12.49
N LYS A 141 21.00 -18.76 13.65
CA LYS A 141 20.61 -19.38 14.91
C LYS A 141 19.16 -19.11 15.25
N PHE A 142 18.46 -20.12 15.65
CA PHE A 142 17.07 -20.12 16.10
C PHE A 142 16.98 -20.77 17.50
N LYS A 143 15.84 -20.65 18.17
CA LYS A 143 15.60 -21.24 19.49
C LYS A 143 15.90 -22.76 19.49
N ASN A 144 15.47 -23.47 18.46
CA ASN A 144 15.48 -24.92 18.40
C ASN A 144 16.54 -25.49 17.44
N GLY A 145 17.47 -24.68 16.95
CA GLY A 145 18.52 -25.18 16.05
C GLY A 145 19.23 -24.10 15.26
N SER A 146 19.91 -24.50 14.22
CA SER A 146 20.64 -23.61 13.32
C SER A 146 20.53 -24.05 11.86
N ILE A 147 20.61 -23.11 10.95
CA ILE A 147 20.65 -23.36 9.50
C ILE A 147 21.98 -22.83 8.97
N LYS A 148 22.63 -23.62 8.12
CA LYS A 148 23.80 -23.21 7.33
C LYS A 148 23.36 -22.98 5.90
N THR A 149 23.70 -21.83 5.32
CA THR A 149 23.35 -21.47 3.95
C THR A 149 24.46 -20.67 3.28
N LYS A 150 24.46 -20.60 1.96
CA LYS A 150 25.38 -19.73 1.20
C LYS A 150 24.87 -18.29 1.15
N MET A 151 23.55 -18.08 1.25
CA MET A 151 22.92 -16.78 1.10
C MET A 151 21.78 -16.60 2.11
N ILE A 152 21.62 -15.40 2.63
CA ILE A 152 20.49 -15.00 3.44
C ILE A 152 19.85 -13.73 2.85
N ILE A 153 18.53 -13.69 2.81
CA ILE A 153 17.74 -12.52 2.40
C ILE A 153 16.96 -12.04 3.61
N PHE A 154 17.23 -10.82 4.04
CA PHE A 154 16.50 -10.18 5.12
C PHE A 154 15.32 -9.40 4.57
N ALA A 155 14.12 -9.95 4.70
CA ALA A 155 12.86 -9.31 4.30
C ALA A 155 12.05 -8.83 5.52
N THR A 156 12.74 -8.31 6.55
CA THR A 156 12.18 -8.02 7.88
C THR A 156 11.69 -6.57 8.03
N ASN A 157 11.59 -5.82 6.93
CA ASN A 157 11.12 -4.44 6.91
C ASN A 157 11.81 -3.56 7.97
N GLY A 158 11.08 -2.86 8.83
CA GLY A 158 11.60 -1.99 9.89
C GLY A 158 12.38 -2.71 11.00
N PHE A 159 12.35 -4.05 11.05
CA PHE A 159 13.01 -4.84 12.09
C PHE A 159 14.49 -5.20 11.79
N LEU A 160 15.08 -4.69 10.72
CA LEU A 160 16.50 -4.93 10.38
C LEU A 160 17.46 -4.52 11.51
N LYS A 161 17.12 -3.46 12.25
CA LYS A 161 17.92 -2.98 13.37
C LYS A 161 18.10 -4.03 14.47
N SER A 162 17.06 -4.79 14.79
CA SER A 162 17.12 -5.85 15.81
C SER A 162 18.08 -7.00 15.45
N LEU A 163 18.42 -7.12 14.15
CA LEU A 163 19.37 -8.08 13.62
C LEU A 163 20.80 -7.50 13.43
N GLY A 164 21.05 -6.29 13.96
CA GLY A 164 22.35 -5.62 13.85
C GLY A 164 22.66 -5.06 12.46
N ILE A 165 21.66 -4.97 11.56
CA ILE A 165 21.88 -4.60 10.16
C ILE A 165 21.49 -3.13 9.96
N LYS A 166 22.45 -2.32 9.44
CA LYS A 166 22.22 -0.90 9.08
C LYS A 166 21.46 -0.11 10.15
N SER A 167 21.76 -0.31 11.43
CA SER A 167 21.07 0.27 12.56
C SER A 167 20.98 1.82 12.54
N ASN A 168 21.96 2.47 11.91
CA ASN A 168 22.06 3.94 11.85
C ASN A 168 21.35 4.55 10.61
N TYR A 169 20.84 3.74 9.70
CA TYR A 169 20.25 4.19 8.43
C TYR A 169 18.74 3.99 8.36
N ASN A 170 18.15 3.40 9.39
CA ASN A 170 16.74 3.03 9.38
C ASN A 170 16.11 3.22 10.76
N PHE A 171 15.02 3.97 10.80
CA PHE A 171 14.16 4.08 11.97
C PHE A 171 12.70 3.85 11.54
N PRO A 172 11.95 3.02 12.26
CA PRO A 172 10.59 2.72 11.91
C PRO A 172 9.64 3.85 12.33
N ILE A 173 8.68 4.14 11.46
CA ILE A 173 7.52 4.97 11.79
C ILE A 173 6.31 4.06 11.89
N THR A 174 5.65 4.08 13.03
CA THR A 174 4.43 3.32 13.27
C THR A 174 3.22 4.13 12.83
N LEU A 175 2.28 3.46 12.18
CA LEU A 175 1.01 4.04 11.76
C LEU A 175 -0.11 3.29 12.46
N THR A 176 -1.00 4.02 13.13
CA THR A 176 -2.20 3.43 13.75
C THR A 176 -3.34 3.41 12.74
N ALA A 177 -3.98 2.27 12.63
CA ALA A 177 -5.17 2.08 11.83
C ALA A 177 -6.35 1.64 12.72
N SER A 178 -7.52 2.23 12.48
CA SER A 178 -8.77 1.86 13.09
C SER A 178 -9.75 1.38 12.02
N MET A 179 -10.58 0.41 12.38
CA MET A 179 -11.57 -0.16 11.47
C MET A 179 -12.92 -0.25 12.20
N THR A 180 -13.99 0.12 11.51
CA THR A 180 -15.35 -0.05 12.04
C THR A 180 -15.78 -1.52 12.01
N ARG A 181 -16.89 -1.85 12.68
CA ARG A 181 -17.69 -3.01 12.28
C ARG A 181 -18.22 -2.83 10.85
N PRO A 182 -18.73 -3.88 10.20
CA PRO A 182 -19.50 -3.70 8.98
C PRO A 182 -20.64 -2.70 9.21
N LEU A 183 -20.87 -1.82 8.24
CA LEU A 183 -22.02 -0.91 8.28
C LEU A 183 -23.32 -1.71 8.17
N SER A 184 -24.37 -1.29 8.89
CA SER A 184 -25.70 -1.84 8.71
C SER A 184 -26.27 -1.47 7.34
N ASP A 185 -27.36 -2.12 6.94
CA ASP A 185 -28.01 -1.80 5.66
C ASP A 185 -28.54 -0.35 5.63
N GLU A 186 -29.05 0.14 6.78
CA GLU A 186 -29.52 1.53 6.93
C GLU A 186 -28.36 2.50 6.83
N GLU A 187 -27.25 2.24 7.51
CA GLU A 187 -26.04 3.07 7.45
C GLU A 187 -25.48 3.11 6.02
N PHE A 188 -25.41 1.96 5.35
CA PHE A 188 -24.89 1.87 4.00
C PHE A 188 -25.80 2.60 2.98
N LYS A 189 -27.12 2.45 3.12
CA LYS A 189 -28.10 3.20 2.32
C LYS A 189 -28.01 4.70 2.55
N SER A 190 -27.79 5.15 3.79
CA SER A 190 -27.63 6.57 4.11
C SER A 190 -26.43 7.22 3.41
N LEU A 191 -25.39 6.43 3.10
CA LEU A 191 -24.23 6.85 2.31
C LEU A 191 -24.48 6.82 0.78
N GLY A 192 -25.65 6.32 0.34
CA GLY A 192 -25.97 6.14 -1.08
C GLY A 192 -25.33 4.89 -1.70
N GLU A 193 -25.07 3.88 -0.89
CA GLU A 193 -24.53 2.57 -1.32
C GLU A 193 -23.29 2.67 -2.21
N PRO A 194 -22.24 3.39 -1.77
CA PRO A 194 -21.05 3.60 -2.59
C PRO A 194 -20.34 2.28 -2.86
N LYS A 195 -19.76 2.14 -4.04
CA LYS A 195 -18.82 1.03 -4.32
C LYS A 195 -17.58 1.18 -3.44
N GLU A 196 -16.77 0.13 -3.33
CA GLU A 196 -15.47 0.20 -2.65
C GLU A 196 -14.60 1.34 -3.19
N TRP A 197 -13.91 2.01 -2.29
CA TRP A 197 -13.04 3.12 -2.64
C TRP A 197 -11.86 3.26 -1.67
N GLY A 198 -10.79 3.90 -2.13
CA GLY A 198 -9.66 4.27 -1.30
C GLY A 198 -9.25 5.72 -1.55
N VAL A 199 -9.14 6.50 -0.46
CA VAL A 199 -8.72 7.89 -0.47
C VAL A 199 -7.35 8.02 0.19
N LEU A 200 -6.46 8.73 -0.50
CA LEU A 200 -5.17 9.18 0.00
C LEU A 200 -5.23 10.70 0.25
N PRO A 201 -4.54 11.21 1.26
CA PRO A 201 -4.43 12.65 1.47
C PRO A 201 -3.58 13.28 0.37
N VAL A 202 -3.90 14.52 0.02
CA VAL A 202 -3.10 15.31 -0.92
C VAL A 202 -1.75 15.68 -0.32
N ARG A 203 -1.74 16.00 0.98
CA ARG A 203 -0.53 16.37 1.73
C ARG A 203 0.14 15.13 2.32
N PRO A 204 1.47 15.13 2.53
CA PRO A 204 2.22 13.98 3.07
C PRO A 204 1.68 13.44 4.40
N MET A 205 1.23 14.34 5.28
CA MET A 205 0.63 14.00 6.57
C MET A 205 -0.90 14.13 6.47
N GLY A 206 -1.60 13.01 6.54
CA GLY A 206 -3.05 12.99 6.46
C GLY A 206 -3.62 11.58 6.51
N ALA A 207 -4.92 11.48 6.71
CA ALA A 207 -5.61 10.21 6.82
C ALA A 207 -5.70 9.50 5.46
N THR A 208 -5.39 8.21 5.47
CA THR A 208 -5.79 7.29 4.40
C THR A 208 -7.08 6.60 4.83
N ILE A 209 -8.13 6.65 4.00
CA ILE A 209 -9.43 6.10 4.32
C ILE A 209 -9.86 5.15 3.21
N ARG A 210 -10.48 4.03 3.59
CA ARG A 210 -10.97 3.03 2.63
C ARG A 210 -12.33 2.50 3.06
N MET A 211 -13.17 2.21 2.08
CA MET A 211 -14.32 1.34 2.23
C MET A 211 -13.98 -0.04 1.68
N THR A 212 -14.14 -1.07 2.49
CA THR A 212 -13.86 -2.46 2.15
C THR A 212 -15.07 -3.14 1.51
N LYS A 213 -14.85 -4.30 0.88
CA LYS A 213 -15.90 -5.12 0.26
C LYS A 213 -17.00 -5.52 1.25
N ASP A 214 -16.64 -5.77 2.52
CA ASP A 214 -17.56 -6.08 3.61
C ASP A 214 -18.11 -4.84 4.33
N ARG A 215 -18.09 -3.68 3.65
CA ARG A 215 -18.68 -2.40 4.11
C ARG A 215 -18.09 -1.86 5.41
N ARG A 216 -16.80 -2.05 5.66
CA ARG A 216 -16.11 -1.42 6.78
C ARG A 216 -15.39 -0.17 6.32
N ILE A 217 -15.29 0.80 7.21
CA ILE A 217 -14.42 1.97 7.01
C ILE A 217 -13.13 1.74 7.78
N LEU A 218 -12.01 1.73 7.05
CA LEU A 218 -10.68 1.69 7.63
C LEU A 218 -10.05 3.07 7.51
N ILE A 219 -9.53 3.59 8.62
CA ILE A 219 -8.82 4.87 8.70
C ILE A 219 -7.42 4.62 9.26
N ARG A 220 -6.42 5.16 8.58
CA ARG A 220 -5.04 5.23 9.05
C ARG A 220 -4.64 6.70 9.11
N ASN A 221 -4.40 7.26 10.31
CA ASN A 221 -4.28 8.70 10.49
C ASN A 221 -3.17 9.18 11.43
N THR A 222 -2.52 8.30 12.16
CA THR A 222 -1.42 8.68 13.05
C THR A 222 -0.08 8.18 12.52
N ALA A 223 0.98 8.92 12.82
CA ALA A 223 2.35 8.52 12.54
C ALA A 223 3.20 8.85 13.78
N GLU A 224 3.85 7.84 14.33
CA GLU A 224 4.68 7.93 15.51
C GLU A 224 6.05 7.33 15.22
N VAL A 225 7.10 7.97 15.72
CA VAL A 225 8.44 7.38 15.66
C VAL A 225 8.47 6.20 16.63
N TYR A 226 8.66 5.02 16.11
CA TYR A 226 8.74 3.81 16.92
C TYR A 226 10.16 3.68 17.49
N ASN A 227 10.26 3.78 18.80
CA ASN A 227 11.48 3.45 19.54
C ASN A 227 11.18 2.24 20.43
N PRO A 228 11.64 1.04 20.04
CA PRO A 228 11.35 -0.19 20.78
C PRO A 228 12.12 -0.35 22.10
N TYR A 229 12.94 0.66 22.49
CA TYR A 229 13.78 0.63 23.70
C TYR A 229 13.74 1.93 24.45
#